data_e6eba24690b44424c8190b4affaf2d69
#
_entry.id   e6eba24690b44424c8190b4affaf2d69
#
_cell.length_a   1.000
_cell.length_b   1.000
_cell.length_c   1.000
_cell.angle_alpha   90.00
_cell.angle_beta   90.00
_cell.angle_gamma   90.00
#
_symmetry.space_group_name_H-M   'P 1'
#
loop_
_entity.id
_entity.type
_entity.pdbx_description
1 polymer ?
#
loop_
_entity_poly.entity_id
_entity_poly.type
_entity_poly.pdbx_seq_one_letter_code
_entity_poly.pdbx_strand_id
1 'polypeptide(L)'
;MARNVAEQLVDALEKQGVSRVFGLVGDSLNPIVDAIRQSSIEWVHCYNEESAAFAAGAHSVVTGELSVCAGSCGPGNTHMIQGLYDALRNGGKVLALASQIPSKEIGSGFFQETHPEKLFEECSGYCELVNSAAPVSYTHL
;
A
#
# COMPACT_ATOMS: atom_id res chain seq x y z
N MET A 1 -11.11 22.98 -1.31
CA MET A 1 -11.52 21.88 -2.22
C MET A 1 -11.69 20.62 -1.39
N ALA A 2 -12.61 19.73 -1.76
CA ALA A 2 -12.71 18.43 -1.09
C ALA A 2 -11.44 17.61 -1.41
N ARG A 3 -10.82 17.03 -0.37
CA ARG A 3 -9.65 16.17 -0.54
C ARG A 3 -10.07 14.86 -1.22
N ASN A 4 -9.26 14.38 -2.16
CA ASN A 4 -9.47 13.07 -2.77
C ASN A 4 -9.02 11.94 -1.83
N VAL A 5 -9.30 10.69 -2.18
CA VAL A 5 -8.98 9.52 -1.34
C VAL A 5 -7.47 9.39 -1.10
N ALA A 6 -6.65 9.64 -2.12
CA ALA A 6 -5.19 9.54 -1.99
C ALA A 6 -4.63 10.60 -1.02
N GLU A 7 -5.11 11.84 -1.11
CA GLU A 7 -4.71 12.92 -0.19
C GLU A 7 -5.14 12.62 1.26
N GLN A 8 -6.32 12.04 1.45
CA GLN A 8 -6.79 11.65 2.78
C GLN A 8 -5.97 10.49 3.36
N LEU A 9 -5.64 9.50 2.53
CA LEU A 9 -4.80 8.38 2.92
C LEU A 9 -3.41 8.86 3.34
N VAL A 10 -2.76 9.69 2.54
CA VAL A 10 -1.42 10.21 2.84
C VAL A 10 -1.42 11.07 4.10
N ASP A 11 -2.42 11.93 4.29
CA ASP A 11 -2.61 12.71 5.53
C ASP A 11 -2.78 11.79 6.77
N ALA A 12 -3.48 10.68 6.62
CA ALA A 12 -3.62 9.68 7.68
C ALA A 12 -2.28 9.00 8.01
N LEU A 13 -1.50 8.64 6.99
CA LEU A 13 -0.17 8.04 7.18
C LEU A 13 0.80 9.01 7.88
N GLU A 14 0.81 10.27 7.50
CA GLU A 14 1.61 11.31 8.19
C GLU A 14 1.24 11.42 9.68
N LYS A 15 -0.06 11.42 9.99
CA LYS A 15 -0.55 11.47 11.37
C LYS A 15 -0.17 10.24 12.21
N GLN A 16 0.02 9.09 11.55
CA GLN A 16 0.51 7.87 12.19
C GLN A 16 2.05 7.81 12.30
N GLY A 17 2.74 8.87 11.90
CA GLY A 17 4.20 8.95 11.97
C GLY A 17 4.94 8.22 10.84
N VAL A 18 4.25 7.84 9.78
CA VAL A 18 4.89 7.21 8.62
C VAL A 18 5.82 8.21 7.95
N SER A 19 7.10 7.89 7.90
CA SER A 19 8.14 8.74 7.28
C SER A 19 8.52 8.29 5.86
N ARG A 20 8.24 7.02 5.50
CA ARG A 20 8.65 6.43 4.22
C ARG A 20 7.61 5.48 3.66
N VAL A 21 7.52 5.48 2.32
CA VAL A 21 6.79 4.46 1.55
C VAL A 21 7.78 3.82 0.59
N PHE A 22 7.93 2.51 0.67
CA PHE A 22 8.79 1.70 -0.21
C PHE A 22 7.96 1.19 -1.38
N GLY A 23 8.39 1.41 -2.62
CA GLY A 23 7.59 0.95 -3.75
C GLY A 23 8.21 1.15 -5.11
N LEU A 24 7.54 0.58 -6.11
CA LEU A 24 7.77 0.84 -7.50
C LEU A 24 6.57 1.61 -8.07
N VAL A 25 6.82 2.74 -8.74
CA VAL A 25 5.76 3.55 -9.33
C VAL A 25 5.07 2.80 -10.47
N GLY A 26 3.77 3.06 -10.61
CA GLY A 26 2.95 2.50 -11.69
C GLY A 26 1.67 3.30 -11.84
N ASP A 27 1.00 3.17 -12.98
CA ASP A 27 -0.14 4.01 -13.37
C ASP A 27 -1.24 4.07 -12.31
N SER A 28 -1.56 2.93 -11.72
CA SER A 28 -2.61 2.84 -10.69
C SER A 28 -2.23 3.48 -9.35
N LEU A 29 -0.93 3.78 -9.12
CA LEU A 29 -0.42 4.47 -7.95
C LEU A 29 -0.28 5.99 -8.12
N ASN A 30 -0.42 6.52 -9.35
CA ASN A 30 -0.16 7.93 -9.62
C ASN A 30 -0.82 8.92 -8.65
N PRO A 31 -2.11 8.78 -8.27
CA PRO A 31 -2.72 9.69 -7.31
C PRO A 31 -2.07 9.64 -5.92
N ILE A 32 -1.65 8.45 -5.46
CA ILE A 32 -0.97 8.26 -4.17
C ILE A 32 0.44 8.84 -4.22
N VAL A 33 1.19 8.56 -5.28
CA VAL A 33 2.56 9.08 -5.47
C VAL A 33 2.56 10.61 -5.56
N ASP A 34 1.57 11.21 -6.23
CA ASP A 34 1.44 12.67 -6.28
C ASP A 34 1.09 13.27 -4.91
N ALA A 35 0.22 12.63 -4.14
CA ALA A 35 -0.08 13.05 -2.77
C ALA A 35 1.16 12.93 -1.85
N ILE A 36 1.93 11.85 -1.96
CA ILE A 36 3.20 11.66 -1.23
C ILE A 36 4.20 12.76 -1.61
N ARG A 37 4.34 13.09 -2.89
CA ARG A 37 5.22 14.17 -3.36
C ARG A 37 4.90 15.53 -2.72
N GLN A 38 3.65 15.74 -2.30
CA GLN A 38 3.18 16.97 -1.66
C GLN A 38 3.20 16.90 -0.12
N SER A 39 3.62 15.78 0.44
CA SER A 39 3.69 15.50 1.88
C SER A 39 5.11 15.52 2.41
N SER A 40 5.28 15.23 3.71
CA SER A 40 6.58 15.01 4.33
C SER A 40 7.11 13.59 4.17
N ILE A 41 6.32 12.67 3.60
CA ILE A 41 6.68 11.27 3.44
C ILE A 41 7.65 11.10 2.27
N GLU A 42 8.74 10.38 2.51
CA GLU A 42 9.71 10.03 1.48
C GLU A 42 9.22 8.81 0.67
N TRP A 43 9.22 8.93 -0.68
CA TRP A 43 9.07 7.75 -1.55
C TRP A 43 10.42 7.10 -1.77
N VAL A 44 10.61 5.90 -1.22
CA VAL A 44 11.82 5.10 -1.44
C VAL A 44 11.61 4.19 -2.64
N HIS A 45 12.24 4.55 -3.76
CA HIS A 45 12.14 3.79 -4.99
C HIS A 45 12.82 2.43 -4.87
N CYS A 46 12.09 1.37 -5.20
CA CYS A 46 12.59 0.00 -5.26
C CYS A 46 12.52 -0.53 -6.70
N TYR A 47 13.37 -1.47 -7.05
CA TYR A 47 13.41 -2.06 -8.40
C TYR A 47 12.27 -3.05 -8.66
N ASN A 48 11.68 -3.59 -7.59
CA ASN A 48 10.45 -4.39 -7.64
C ASN A 48 9.70 -4.32 -6.30
N GLU A 49 8.47 -4.75 -6.29
CA GLU A 49 7.58 -4.66 -5.13
C GLU A 49 7.91 -5.69 -4.04
N GLU A 50 8.53 -6.82 -4.41
CA GLU A 50 9.04 -7.80 -3.45
C GLU A 50 10.10 -7.16 -2.56
N SER A 51 11.11 -6.53 -3.17
CA SER A 51 12.14 -5.77 -2.44
C SER A 51 11.54 -4.65 -1.58
N ALA A 52 10.50 -3.98 -2.08
CA ALA A 52 9.79 -2.94 -1.33
C ALA A 52 9.13 -3.51 -0.07
N ALA A 53 8.47 -4.65 -0.18
CA ALA A 53 7.81 -5.30 0.95
C ALA A 53 8.82 -5.81 1.98
N PHE A 54 9.93 -6.43 1.56
CA PHE A 54 11.03 -6.81 2.46
C PHE A 54 11.66 -5.60 3.15
N ALA A 55 11.90 -4.51 2.41
CA ALA A 55 12.46 -3.28 2.98
C ALA A 55 11.52 -2.67 4.04
N ALA A 56 10.22 -2.62 3.76
CA ALA A 56 9.22 -2.15 4.72
C ALA A 56 9.18 -3.04 5.96
N GLY A 57 9.19 -4.37 5.80
CA GLY A 57 9.25 -5.33 6.90
C GLY A 57 10.47 -5.14 7.77
N ALA A 58 11.65 -5.09 7.17
CA ALA A 58 12.91 -4.88 7.87
C ALA A 58 12.95 -3.52 8.60
N HIS A 59 12.51 -2.46 7.94
CA HIS A 59 12.41 -1.12 8.55
C HIS A 59 11.52 -1.17 9.80
N SER A 60 10.34 -1.76 9.69
CA SER A 60 9.41 -1.86 10.82
C SER A 60 9.99 -2.68 12.00
N VAL A 61 10.63 -3.81 11.73
CA VAL A 61 11.24 -4.65 12.78
C VAL A 61 12.37 -3.91 13.50
N VAL A 62 13.19 -3.16 12.76
CA VAL A 62 14.34 -2.44 13.34
C VAL A 62 13.91 -1.20 14.12
N THR A 63 12.93 -0.45 13.62
CA THR A 63 12.51 0.82 14.22
C THR A 63 11.35 0.68 15.22
N GLY A 64 10.56 -0.38 15.08
CA GLY A 64 9.29 -0.53 15.81
C GLY A 64 8.13 0.29 15.26
N GLU A 65 8.36 1.06 14.19
CA GLU A 65 7.40 1.97 13.57
C GLU A 65 6.51 1.24 12.55
N LEU A 66 5.37 1.86 12.23
CA LEU A 66 4.56 1.46 11.07
C LEU A 66 5.32 1.79 9.80
N SER A 67 5.51 0.80 8.95
CA SER A 67 6.14 0.95 7.65
C SER A 67 5.15 0.69 6.52
N VAL A 68 5.39 1.26 5.35
CA VAL A 68 4.45 1.17 4.22
C VAL A 68 5.17 0.67 2.99
N CYS A 69 4.59 -0.31 2.30
CA CYS A 69 4.98 -0.68 0.94
C CYS A 69 3.82 -0.48 -0.03
N ALA A 70 4.13 -0.25 -1.30
CA ALA A 70 3.14 0.00 -2.32
C ALA A 70 3.43 -0.76 -3.61
N GLY A 71 2.38 -1.34 -4.19
CA GLY A 71 2.44 -2.07 -5.45
C GLY A 71 1.35 -1.64 -6.42
N SER A 72 1.73 -1.55 -7.69
CA SER A 72 0.79 -1.30 -8.79
C SER A 72 -0.16 -2.49 -8.96
N CYS A 73 -1.32 -2.26 -9.56
CA CYS A 73 -2.31 -3.31 -9.77
C CYS A 73 -1.76 -4.50 -10.58
N GLY A 74 -2.33 -5.67 -10.37
CA GLY A 74 -1.89 -6.90 -11.02
C GLY A 74 -0.56 -7.43 -10.48
N PRO A 75 0.48 -7.52 -11.32
CA PRO A 75 1.78 -8.08 -10.93
C PRO A 75 2.42 -7.39 -9.72
N GLY A 76 2.31 -6.07 -9.59
CA GLY A 76 2.85 -5.34 -8.45
C GLY A 76 2.28 -5.82 -7.12
N ASN A 77 0.98 -6.08 -7.06
CA ASN A 77 0.34 -6.64 -5.88
C ASN A 77 0.85 -8.06 -5.57
N THR A 78 0.97 -8.92 -6.57
CA THR A 78 1.42 -10.31 -6.37
C THR A 78 2.88 -10.38 -5.94
N HIS A 79 3.74 -9.47 -6.40
CA HIS A 79 5.14 -9.43 -5.99
C HIS A 79 5.33 -9.10 -4.51
N MET A 80 4.45 -8.34 -3.88
CA MET A 80 4.58 -8.00 -2.46
C MET A 80 4.41 -9.19 -1.51
N ILE A 81 3.76 -10.25 -1.93
CA ILE A 81 3.34 -11.38 -1.08
C ILE A 81 4.51 -11.97 -0.28
N GLN A 82 5.67 -12.19 -0.90
CA GLN A 82 6.83 -12.80 -0.24
C GLN A 82 7.32 -11.95 0.93
N GLY A 83 7.50 -10.65 0.70
CA GLY A 83 7.94 -9.73 1.75
C GLY A 83 6.90 -9.53 2.85
N LEU A 84 5.60 -9.60 2.52
CA LEU A 84 4.52 -9.52 3.51
C LEU A 84 4.48 -10.76 4.41
N TYR A 85 4.69 -11.96 3.86
CA TYR A 85 4.85 -13.17 4.68
C TYR A 85 6.03 -13.06 5.63
N ASP A 86 7.17 -12.57 5.14
CA ASP A 86 8.36 -12.36 5.98
C ASP A 86 8.07 -11.36 7.11
N ALA A 87 7.49 -10.20 6.78
CA ALA A 87 7.10 -9.19 7.76
C ALA A 87 6.15 -9.75 8.82
N LEU A 88 5.11 -10.48 8.40
CA LEU A 88 4.15 -11.10 9.31
C LEU A 88 4.83 -12.07 10.27
N ARG A 89 5.73 -12.94 9.79
CA ARG A 89 6.45 -13.92 10.61
C ARG A 89 7.44 -13.29 11.58
N ASN A 90 8.02 -12.15 11.21
CA ASN A 90 8.95 -11.40 12.06
C ASN A 90 8.25 -10.34 12.95
N GLY A 91 6.92 -10.24 12.92
CA GLY A 91 6.16 -9.28 13.73
C GLY A 91 6.31 -7.82 13.25
N GLY A 92 6.67 -7.62 12.00
CA GLY A 92 6.75 -6.29 11.40
C GLY A 92 5.36 -5.67 11.18
N LYS A 93 5.22 -4.40 11.54
CA LYS A 93 3.99 -3.61 11.32
C LYS A 93 4.06 -2.99 9.93
N VAL A 94 3.49 -3.67 8.95
CA VAL A 94 3.53 -3.22 7.55
C VAL A 94 2.12 -2.98 7.03
N LEU A 95 1.90 -1.80 6.46
CA LEU A 95 0.74 -1.49 5.63
C LEU A 95 1.12 -1.67 4.16
N ALA A 96 0.44 -2.57 3.47
CA ALA A 96 0.59 -2.74 2.03
C ALA A 96 -0.50 -1.94 1.28
N LEU A 97 -0.08 -1.01 0.44
CA LEU A 97 -0.95 -0.28 -0.47
C LEU A 97 -1.02 -1.02 -1.80
N ALA A 98 -2.02 -1.88 -1.91
CA ALA A 98 -2.31 -2.62 -3.14
C ALA A 98 -3.27 -1.81 -4.01
N SER A 99 -2.77 -1.20 -5.07
CA SER A 99 -3.63 -0.46 -5.98
C SER A 99 -4.48 -1.38 -6.85
N GLN A 100 -5.55 -0.83 -7.42
CA GLN A 100 -6.51 -1.58 -8.24
C GLN A 100 -6.68 -0.90 -9.60
N ILE A 101 -7.16 -1.65 -10.57
CA ILE A 101 -7.62 -1.15 -11.85
C ILE A 101 -8.76 -0.15 -11.67
N PRO A 102 -9.10 0.67 -12.68
CA PRO A 102 -10.24 1.58 -12.58
C PRO A 102 -11.52 0.83 -12.17
N SER A 103 -12.26 1.38 -11.22
CA SER A 103 -13.44 0.72 -10.63
C SER A 103 -14.50 0.31 -11.65
N LYS A 104 -14.62 1.02 -12.76
CA LYS A 104 -15.53 0.69 -13.87
C LYS A 104 -15.12 -0.56 -14.67
N GLU A 105 -13.86 -1.00 -14.54
CA GLU A 105 -13.33 -2.17 -15.25
C GLU A 105 -13.27 -3.42 -14.34
N ILE A 106 -13.56 -3.29 -13.05
CA ILE A 106 -13.58 -4.43 -12.12
C ILE A 106 -14.66 -5.42 -12.54
N GLY A 107 -14.27 -6.70 -12.68
CA GLY A 107 -15.13 -7.77 -13.15
C GLY A 107 -15.20 -7.94 -14.68
N SER A 108 -14.47 -7.11 -15.42
CA SER A 108 -14.42 -7.19 -16.89
C SER A 108 -13.36 -8.17 -17.42
N GLY A 109 -12.46 -8.68 -16.57
CA GLY A 109 -11.28 -9.41 -16.97
C GLY A 109 -10.16 -8.52 -17.52
N PHE A 110 -10.11 -7.27 -17.04
CA PHE A 110 -9.05 -6.33 -17.41
C PHE A 110 -7.66 -6.95 -17.15
N PHE A 111 -6.70 -6.72 -18.04
CA PHE A 111 -5.43 -7.48 -18.07
C PHE A 111 -4.59 -7.43 -16.78
N GLN A 112 -4.77 -6.43 -15.93
CA GLN A 112 -4.12 -6.32 -14.62
C GLN A 112 -5.09 -6.50 -13.45
N GLU A 113 -6.30 -7.02 -13.71
CA GLU A 113 -7.26 -7.28 -12.65
C GLU A 113 -6.77 -8.41 -11.74
N THR A 114 -6.73 -8.14 -10.46
CA THR A 114 -6.47 -9.11 -9.39
C THR A 114 -7.46 -8.85 -8.25
N HIS A 115 -7.49 -9.76 -7.30
CA HIS A 115 -8.30 -9.64 -6.09
C HIS A 115 -7.38 -9.53 -4.87
N PRO A 116 -6.86 -8.33 -4.56
CA PRO A 116 -5.90 -8.13 -3.45
C PRO A 116 -6.43 -8.65 -2.11
N GLU A 117 -7.73 -8.50 -1.85
CA GLU A 117 -8.40 -8.99 -0.66
C GLU A 117 -8.29 -10.50 -0.45
N LYS A 118 -8.19 -11.27 -1.55
CA LYS A 118 -7.96 -12.72 -1.52
C LYS A 118 -6.48 -13.06 -1.54
N LEU A 119 -5.69 -12.30 -2.30
CA LEU A 119 -4.25 -12.53 -2.41
C LEU A 119 -3.51 -12.34 -1.09
N PHE A 120 -3.97 -11.40 -0.27
CA PHE A 120 -3.29 -11.04 0.98
C PHE A 120 -3.92 -11.67 2.22
N GLU A 121 -4.98 -12.47 2.07
CA GLU A 121 -5.70 -13.07 3.20
C GLU A 121 -4.78 -13.84 4.15
N GLU A 122 -3.84 -14.63 3.62
CA GLU A 122 -2.94 -15.43 4.45
C GLU A 122 -1.69 -14.68 4.95
N CYS A 123 -1.31 -13.58 4.33
CA CYS A 123 -0.12 -12.81 4.69
C CYS A 123 -0.44 -11.48 5.38
N SER A 124 -1.69 -11.24 5.77
CA SER A 124 -2.09 -10.05 6.49
C SER A 124 -3.02 -10.38 7.67
N GLY A 125 -2.98 -9.55 8.71
CA GLY A 125 -3.94 -9.63 9.81
C GLY A 125 -5.27 -8.90 9.53
N TYR A 126 -5.27 -8.03 8.53
CA TYR A 126 -6.43 -7.24 8.10
C TYR A 126 -6.27 -6.84 6.64
N CYS A 127 -7.33 -6.92 5.86
CA CYS A 127 -7.35 -6.47 4.48
C CYS A 127 -8.69 -5.79 4.17
N GLU A 128 -8.66 -4.62 3.55
CA GLU A 128 -9.86 -3.81 3.26
C GLU A 128 -9.78 -3.18 1.87
N LEU A 129 -10.89 -3.19 1.17
CA LEU A 129 -11.05 -2.48 -0.10
C LEU A 129 -11.53 -1.05 0.13
N VAL A 130 -10.66 -0.08 -0.13
CA VAL A 130 -11.01 1.35 -0.06
C VAL A 130 -11.63 1.80 -1.39
N ASN A 131 -12.94 1.82 -1.47
CA ASN A 131 -13.72 2.25 -2.65
C ASN A 131 -14.29 3.67 -2.56
N SER A 132 -14.16 4.33 -1.41
CA SER A 132 -14.62 5.70 -1.18
C SER A 132 -13.79 6.35 -0.05
N ALA A 133 -13.99 7.65 0.17
CA ALA A 133 -13.30 8.36 1.25
C ALA A 133 -13.77 7.97 2.67
N ALA A 134 -14.94 7.36 2.80
CA ALA A 134 -15.50 6.98 4.10
C ALA A 134 -14.67 5.90 4.83
N PRO A 135 -14.21 4.78 4.20
CA PRO A 135 -13.36 3.80 4.86
C PRO A 135 -12.05 4.37 5.39
N VAL A 136 -11.45 5.35 4.72
CA VAL A 136 -10.18 5.95 5.15
C VAL A 136 -10.31 6.60 6.54
N SER A 137 -11.48 7.12 6.90
CA SER A 137 -11.72 7.74 8.19
C SER A 137 -12.01 6.75 9.33
N TYR A 138 -12.38 5.50 9.02
CA TYR A 138 -12.72 4.47 10.02
C TYR A 138 -11.56 3.50 10.31
N THR A 139 -10.55 3.42 9.47
CA THR A 139 -9.39 2.52 9.66
C THR A 139 -8.40 3.00 10.73
N HIS A 140 -8.76 4.01 11.52
CA HIS A 140 -7.91 4.59 12.56
C HIS A 140 -8.22 4.08 13.98
N LEU A 141 -8.97 3.00 14.08
CA LEU A 141 -9.27 2.35 15.38
C LEU A 141 -8.37 1.10 15.57
#